data_78d74f90a620bb3b709ff2a0d021c6cd
#
_entry.id   78d74f90a620bb3b709ff2a0d021c6cd
#
_cell.length_a   1.000
_cell.length_b   1.000
_cell.length_c   1.000
_cell.angle_alpha   90.00
_cell.angle_beta   90.00
_cell.angle_gamma   90.00
#
_symmetry.space_group_name_H-M   'P 1'
#
loop_
_entity.id
_entity.type
_entity.pdbx_description
1 polymer ?
#
loop_
_entity_poly.entity_id
_entity_poly.type
_entity_poly.pdbx_seq_one_letter_code
_entity_poly.pdbx_strand_id
1 'polypeptide(L)'
;LAWVSSQGLRVWWGEGARTGSFVPVFDHNGQGYQLFAVATYGRMEVYFQWYQYKPPFDAEEKRRELRDKLNAVEGINFPPDAITRRPSFPLKLFENEQQGEQILAVFDWFIAEVRRV
;
A
#
# COMPACT_ATOMS: atom_id res chain seq x y z
N LEU A 1 11.61 2.65 6.39
CA LEU A 1 11.49 4.12 6.44
C LEU A 1 12.36 4.82 5.40
N ALA A 2 13.49 4.23 5.03
CA ALA A 2 14.35 4.83 4.00
C ALA A 2 13.62 4.98 2.66
N TRP A 3 12.82 3.96 2.29
CA TRP A 3 12.01 4.03 1.07
C TRP A 3 10.99 5.17 1.13
N VAL A 4 10.32 5.31 2.28
CA VAL A 4 9.33 6.38 2.48
C VAL A 4 9.99 7.75 2.27
N SER A 5 11.15 7.97 2.86
CA SER A 5 11.89 9.22 2.70
C SER A 5 12.34 9.43 1.25
N SER A 6 12.82 8.37 0.60
CA SER A 6 13.30 8.46 -0.78
C SER A 6 12.21 8.82 -1.78
N GLN A 7 10.96 8.48 -1.47
CA GLN A 7 9.80 8.81 -2.30
C GLN A 7 9.18 10.15 -1.96
N GLY A 8 9.69 10.85 -0.94
CA GLY A 8 9.14 12.13 -0.52
C GLY A 8 7.75 12.02 0.10
N LEU A 9 7.48 10.92 0.78
CA LEU A 9 6.18 10.69 1.37
C LEU A 9 6.05 11.32 2.74
N ARG A 10 4.84 11.79 3.04
CA ARG A 10 4.48 12.24 4.37
C ARG A 10 4.07 11.01 5.19
N VAL A 11 4.30 11.04 6.48
CA VAL A 11 3.90 9.94 7.37
C VAL A 11 2.83 10.42 8.32
N TRP A 12 1.72 9.70 8.34
CA TRP A 12 0.66 9.90 9.31
C TRP A 12 0.76 8.78 10.37
N TRP A 13 0.74 9.19 11.64
CA TRP A 13 0.82 8.25 12.76
C TRP A 13 -0.58 8.02 13.31
N GLY A 14 -1.01 6.75 13.35
CA GLY A 14 -2.31 6.41 13.91
C GLY A 14 -2.36 6.64 15.41
N GLU A 15 -3.51 7.11 15.88
CA GLU A 15 -3.71 7.46 17.29
C GLU A 15 -4.11 6.28 18.18
N GLY A 16 -4.07 5.06 17.68
CA GLY A 16 -4.43 3.89 18.46
C GLY A 16 -3.45 3.67 19.60
N ALA A 17 -3.91 3.76 20.83
CA ALA A 17 -3.07 3.56 22.01
C ALA A 17 -2.46 2.16 22.08
N ARG A 18 -3.04 1.20 21.36
CA ARG A 18 -2.61 -0.20 21.39
C ARG A 18 -2.03 -0.70 20.08
N THR A 19 -2.37 -0.03 19.00
CA THR A 19 -1.89 -0.40 17.68
C THR A 19 -1.33 0.83 17.03
N GLY A 20 -0.14 1.23 17.47
CA GLY A 20 0.57 2.27 16.76
C GLY A 20 0.70 1.80 15.32
N SER A 21 0.29 2.63 14.39
CA SER A 21 0.51 2.34 12.98
C SER A 21 1.10 3.55 12.32
N PHE A 22 1.97 3.34 11.34
CA PHE A 22 2.35 4.47 10.51
C PHE A 22 1.82 4.25 9.09
N VAL A 23 1.40 5.35 8.47
CA VAL A 23 0.78 5.33 7.16
C VAL A 23 1.54 6.31 6.25
N PRO A 24 2.30 5.82 5.28
CA PRO A 24 2.90 6.70 4.29
C PRO A 24 1.83 7.30 3.40
N VAL A 25 1.90 8.60 3.19
CA VAL A 25 0.91 9.34 2.39
C VAL A 25 1.63 10.02 1.24
N PHE A 26 1.15 9.79 0.03
CA PHE A 26 1.62 10.48 -1.15
C PHE A 26 0.64 11.60 -1.48
N ASP A 27 1.11 12.84 -1.43
CA ASP A 27 0.29 14.02 -1.75
C ASP A 27 0.44 14.36 -3.24
N HIS A 28 -0.71 14.45 -3.93
CA HIS A 28 -0.73 14.74 -5.36
C HIS A 28 -1.99 15.52 -5.70
N ASN A 29 -1.82 16.66 -6.33
CA ASN A 29 -2.93 17.52 -6.77
C ASN A 29 -3.92 17.86 -5.65
N GLY A 30 -3.41 18.12 -4.45
CA GLY A 30 -4.23 18.48 -3.30
C GLY A 30 -4.91 17.31 -2.61
N GLN A 31 -4.62 16.09 -3.03
CA GLN A 31 -5.18 14.89 -2.41
C GLN A 31 -4.08 14.04 -1.76
N GLY A 32 -4.37 13.47 -0.61
CA GLY A 32 -3.47 12.54 0.06
C GLY A 32 -3.85 11.11 -0.25
N TYR A 33 -2.89 10.34 -0.76
CA TYR A 33 -3.07 8.91 -1.02
C TYR A 33 -2.39 8.12 0.08
N GLN A 34 -3.17 7.47 0.91
CA GLN A 34 -2.65 6.59 1.95
C GLN A 34 -2.27 5.27 1.30
N LEU A 35 -0.97 4.98 1.25
CA LEU A 35 -0.50 3.83 0.49
C LEU A 35 -0.80 2.52 1.21
N PHE A 36 -0.45 2.45 2.48
CA PHE A 36 -0.65 1.26 3.31
C PHE A 36 -0.52 1.64 4.77
N ALA A 37 -0.82 0.73 5.67
CA ALA A 37 -0.57 0.93 7.09
C ALA A 37 0.33 -0.16 7.62
N VAL A 38 1.38 0.22 8.31
CA VAL A 38 2.24 -0.72 9.02
C VAL A 38 1.77 -0.76 10.46
N ALA A 39 1.17 -1.86 10.85
CA ALA A 39 0.58 -2.02 12.18
C ALA A 39 1.54 -2.72 13.13
N THR A 40 1.51 -2.32 14.40
CA THR A 40 2.40 -2.89 15.42
C THR A 40 2.15 -4.37 15.69
N TYR A 41 0.98 -4.89 15.29
CA TYR A 41 0.71 -6.30 15.43
C TYR A 41 1.36 -7.17 14.35
N GLY A 42 2.24 -6.60 13.56
CA GLY A 42 3.06 -7.36 12.62
C GLY A 42 2.47 -7.56 11.24
N ARG A 43 1.54 -6.72 10.83
CA ARG A 43 0.93 -6.82 9.50
C ARG A 43 0.98 -5.49 8.77
N MET A 44 0.99 -5.56 7.45
CA MET A 44 0.87 -4.41 6.57
C MET A 44 -0.47 -4.48 5.88
N GLU A 45 -1.30 -3.45 6.08
CA GLU A 45 -2.63 -3.38 5.51
C GLU A 45 -2.63 -2.55 4.24
N VAL A 46 -3.32 -3.03 3.21
CA VAL A 46 -3.41 -2.35 1.91
C VAL A 46 -4.84 -1.83 1.75
N TYR A 47 -4.96 -0.52 1.58
CA TYR A 47 -6.25 0.15 1.67
C TYR A 47 -7.00 0.26 0.34
N PHE A 48 -7.31 -0.87 -0.29
CA PHE A 48 -8.12 -0.84 -1.51
C PHE A 48 -9.45 -0.12 -1.31
N GLN A 49 -10.04 -0.23 -0.12
CA GLN A 49 -11.31 0.42 0.18
C GLN A 49 -11.26 1.94 0.03
N TRP A 50 -10.08 2.56 0.22
CA TRP A 50 -9.91 3.99 0.05
C TRP A 50 -9.45 4.37 -1.34
N TYR A 51 -8.71 3.49 -2.01
CA TYR A 51 -8.23 3.75 -3.38
C TYR A 51 -9.38 3.91 -4.36
N GLN A 52 -10.51 3.24 -4.11
CA GLN A 52 -11.65 3.25 -5.03
C GLN A 52 -12.30 4.63 -5.18
N TYR A 53 -11.94 5.59 -4.34
CA TYR A 53 -12.51 6.93 -4.40
C TYR A 53 -11.58 7.95 -5.07
N LYS A 54 -10.39 7.54 -5.50
CA LYS A 54 -9.39 8.45 -6.04
C LYS A 54 -8.77 7.91 -7.31
N PRO A 55 -8.65 8.75 -8.38
CA PRO A 55 -8.03 8.30 -9.60
C PRO A 55 -6.54 8.01 -9.40
N PRO A 56 -5.93 7.05 -10.13
CA PRO A 56 -6.55 6.22 -11.16
C PRO A 56 -7.20 4.95 -10.61
N PHE A 57 -7.13 4.73 -9.28
CA PHE A 57 -7.60 3.49 -8.66
C PHE A 57 -9.09 3.46 -8.41
N ASP A 58 -9.82 4.53 -8.77
CA ASP A 58 -11.28 4.49 -8.85
C ASP A 58 -11.74 3.53 -9.95
N ALA A 59 -10.87 3.26 -10.94
CA ALA A 59 -11.14 2.24 -11.93
C ALA A 59 -10.87 0.85 -11.35
N GLU A 60 -11.86 -0.04 -11.42
CA GLU A 60 -11.73 -1.39 -10.91
C GLU A 60 -10.55 -2.15 -11.53
N GLU A 61 -10.32 -1.93 -12.82
CA GLU A 61 -9.21 -2.58 -13.53
C GLU A 61 -7.85 -2.23 -12.93
N LYS A 62 -7.67 -0.99 -12.49
CA LYS A 62 -6.43 -0.57 -11.84
C LYS A 62 -6.26 -1.22 -10.48
N ARG A 63 -7.34 -1.37 -9.72
CA ARG A 63 -7.27 -2.06 -8.44
C ARG A 63 -6.96 -3.54 -8.62
N ARG A 64 -7.51 -4.16 -9.67
CA ARG A 64 -7.19 -5.55 -10.00
C ARG A 64 -5.72 -5.71 -10.39
N GLU A 65 -5.21 -4.78 -11.17
CA GLU A 65 -3.81 -4.79 -11.56
C GLU A 65 -2.89 -4.69 -10.33
N LEU A 66 -3.23 -3.81 -9.39
CA LEU A 66 -2.49 -3.68 -8.14
C LEU A 66 -2.53 -5.00 -7.34
N ARG A 67 -3.71 -5.60 -7.22
CA ARG A 67 -3.86 -6.88 -6.54
C ARG A 67 -2.99 -7.96 -7.19
N ASP A 68 -3.03 -8.04 -8.51
CA ASP A 68 -2.28 -9.06 -9.23
C ASP A 68 -0.78 -8.87 -9.06
N LYS A 69 -0.31 -7.64 -9.04
CA LYS A 69 1.11 -7.36 -8.79
C LYS A 69 1.52 -7.76 -7.38
N LEU A 70 0.68 -7.50 -6.38
CA LEU A 70 0.95 -7.91 -5.01
C LEU A 70 0.92 -9.43 -4.88
N ASN A 71 -0.05 -10.09 -5.52
CA ASN A 71 -0.17 -11.55 -5.48
C ASN A 71 0.97 -12.26 -6.19
N ALA A 72 1.73 -11.56 -7.02
CA ALA A 72 2.93 -12.12 -7.63
C ALA A 72 4.08 -12.29 -6.62
N VAL A 73 3.97 -11.66 -5.46
CA VAL A 73 4.94 -11.83 -4.38
C VAL A 73 4.58 -13.08 -3.60
N GLU A 74 5.55 -13.96 -3.41
CA GLU A 74 5.33 -15.18 -2.62
C GLU A 74 4.90 -14.82 -1.20
N GLY A 75 3.83 -15.41 -0.73
CA GLY A 75 3.28 -15.14 0.59
C GLY A 75 2.11 -14.17 0.60
N ILE A 76 1.79 -13.55 -0.53
CA ILE A 76 0.62 -12.67 -0.66
C ILE A 76 -0.40 -13.36 -1.56
N ASN A 77 -1.62 -13.57 -1.03
CA ASN A 77 -2.70 -14.24 -1.75
C ASN A 77 -4.02 -13.52 -1.46
N PHE A 78 -4.21 -12.35 -2.05
CA PHE A 78 -5.44 -11.60 -1.86
C PHE A 78 -6.55 -12.16 -2.74
N PRO A 79 -7.77 -12.35 -2.17
CA PRO A 79 -8.90 -12.85 -2.96
C PRO A 79 -9.43 -11.79 -3.93
N PRO A 80 -10.28 -12.18 -4.89
CA PRO A 80 -10.81 -11.23 -5.87
C PRO A 80 -11.58 -10.05 -5.26
N ASP A 81 -12.26 -10.24 -4.14
CA ASP A 81 -13.02 -9.18 -3.50
C ASP A 81 -12.16 -8.25 -2.63
N ALA A 82 -10.86 -8.52 -2.50
CA ALA A 82 -9.96 -7.66 -1.73
C ALA A 82 -9.90 -6.24 -2.29
N ILE A 83 -10.22 -6.05 -3.55
CA ILE A 83 -10.13 -4.74 -4.23
C ILE A 83 -11.12 -3.69 -3.70
N THR A 84 -12.03 -4.07 -2.82
CA THR A 84 -12.95 -3.14 -2.12
C THR A 84 -12.78 -3.20 -0.61
N ARG A 85 -11.74 -3.87 -0.13
CA ARG A 85 -11.51 -4.12 1.28
C ARG A 85 -10.14 -3.62 1.73
N ARG A 86 -9.72 -4.09 2.88
CA ARG A 86 -8.43 -3.73 3.48
C ARG A 86 -7.65 -4.99 3.81
N PRO A 87 -7.19 -5.74 2.79
CA PRO A 87 -6.42 -6.96 3.04
C PRO A 87 -5.06 -6.64 3.64
N SER A 88 -4.45 -7.63 4.27
CA SER A 88 -3.16 -7.47 4.90
C SER A 88 -2.27 -8.68 4.66
N PHE A 89 -0.96 -8.48 4.83
CA PHE A 89 0.02 -9.56 4.76
C PHE A 89 1.04 -9.38 5.89
N PRO A 90 1.76 -10.47 6.27
CA PRO A 90 2.70 -10.37 7.38
C PRO A 90 3.91 -9.50 7.05
N LEU A 91 4.31 -8.64 7.99
CA LEU A 91 5.53 -7.84 7.84
C LEU A 91 6.78 -8.70 7.72
N LYS A 92 6.74 -9.94 8.20
CA LYS A 92 7.90 -10.84 8.11
C LYS A 92 8.31 -11.13 6.67
N LEU A 93 7.47 -10.85 5.68
CA LEU A 93 7.86 -10.99 4.28
C LEU A 93 9.05 -10.08 3.93
N PHE A 94 9.21 -8.97 4.66
CA PHE A 94 10.34 -8.06 4.46
C PHE A 94 11.64 -8.61 5.03
N GLU A 95 11.61 -9.69 5.79
CA GLU A 95 12.83 -10.38 6.24
C GLU A 95 13.57 -11.00 5.08
N ASN A 96 12.85 -11.36 4.01
CA ASN A 96 13.45 -11.76 2.76
C ASN A 96 13.63 -10.51 1.91
N GLU A 97 14.89 -10.17 1.63
CA GLU A 97 15.21 -8.95 0.90
C GLU A 97 14.56 -8.88 -0.47
N GLN A 98 14.51 -10.01 -1.19
CA GLN A 98 13.91 -10.06 -2.52
C GLN A 98 12.40 -9.80 -2.47
N GLN A 99 11.71 -10.42 -1.51
CA GLN A 99 10.27 -10.18 -1.35
C GLN A 99 9.97 -8.75 -0.94
N GLY A 100 10.79 -8.20 -0.04
CA GLY A 100 10.64 -6.79 0.38
C GLY A 100 10.81 -5.84 -0.78
N GLU A 101 11.82 -6.06 -1.62
CA GLU A 101 12.05 -5.23 -2.81
C GLU A 101 10.89 -5.35 -3.80
N GLN A 102 10.34 -6.54 -3.98
CA GLN A 102 9.20 -6.75 -4.86
C GLN A 102 7.97 -5.97 -4.38
N ILE A 103 7.71 -6.00 -3.08
CA ILE A 103 6.57 -5.27 -2.50
C ILE A 103 6.75 -3.77 -2.69
N LEU A 104 7.92 -3.24 -2.40
CA LEU A 104 8.19 -1.81 -2.56
C LEU A 104 8.11 -1.39 -4.03
N ALA A 105 8.53 -2.26 -4.95
CA ALA A 105 8.42 -1.98 -6.37
C ALA A 105 6.97 -1.84 -6.82
N VAL A 106 6.05 -2.60 -6.22
CA VAL A 106 4.62 -2.46 -6.51
C VAL A 106 4.13 -1.08 -6.09
N PHE A 107 4.55 -0.58 -4.93
CA PHE A 107 4.15 0.75 -4.49
C PHE A 107 4.88 1.87 -5.24
N ASP A 108 6.06 1.64 -5.77
CA ASP A 108 6.69 2.56 -6.72
C ASP A 108 5.81 2.71 -7.96
N TRP A 109 5.29 1.60 -8.47
CA TRP A 109 4.36 1.59 -9.58
C TRP A 109 3.07 2.35 -9.22
N PHE A 110 2.53 2.12 -8.03
CA PHE A 110 1.34 2.82 -7.53
C PHE A 110 1.54 4.34 -7.60
N ILE A 111 2.66 4.81 -7.06
CA ILE A 111 2.98 6.25 -7.05
C ILE A 111 3.11 6.78 -8.47
N ALA A 112 3.77 6.03 -9.35
CA ALA A 112 3.94 6.43 -10.74
C ALA A 112 2.60 6.57 -11.45
N GLU A 113 1.66 5.67 -11.18
CA GLU A 113 0.32 5.72 -11.76
C GLU A 113 -0.48 6.92 -11.25
N VAL A 114 -0.35 7.25 -9.97
CA VAL A 114 -1.00 8.44 -9.41
C VAL A 114 -0.44 9.71 -10.04
N ARG A 115 0.86 9.77 -10.27
CA ARG A 115 1.51 10.95 -10.87
C ARG A 115 1.04 11.23 -12.29
N ARG A 116 0.49 10.22 -12.96
CA ARG A 116 0.02 10.35 -14.34
C ARG A 116 -1.37 10.99 -14.46
N VAL A 117 -2.08 11.18 -13.38
CA VAL A 117 -3.42 11.78 -13.40
C VAL A 117 -3.45 13.22 -12.92
#